data_48a5b1689ac6f7336715c6286af33bdc
#
_entry.id   48a5b1689ac6f7336715c6286af33bdc
#
_cell.length_a   1.000
_cell.length_b   1.000
_cell.length_c   1.000
_cell.angle_alpha   90.00
_cell.angle_beta   90.00
_cell.angle_gamma   90.00
#
_symmetry.space_group_name_H-M   'P 1'
#
loop_
_entity.id
_entity.type
_entity.pdbx_description
1 polymer ?
#
loop_
_entity_poly.entity_id
_entity_poly.type
_entity_poly.pdbx_seq_one_letter_code
_entity_poly.pdbx_strand_id
1 'polypeptide(L)'
;MKKSGCLPLFLLIALGLCLFVILILVVALGSKGSGPAKAMAEKKFAETTLVHGHDSSDKIAVIRLDGLISYKHGVSSTGDSMVDDLKDAFQQAANDPKVRAVVISVDSPGGEVTAGDTIYHALGKLSAKKPVVIFMNSIGTS
;
A
#
# COMPACT_ATOMS: atom_id res chain seq x y z
N MET A 1 -4.51 -32.14 -69.14
CA MET A 1 -5.60 -31.61 -68.19
C MET A 1 -4.90 -31.17 -66.94
N LYS A 2 -4.76 -29.85 -66.73
CA LYS A 2 -4.05 -29.23 -65.60
C LYS A 2 -4.96 -29.16 -64.38
N LYS A 3 -4.73 -29.95 -63.34
CA LYS A 3 -5.34 -29.82 -62.01
C LYS A 3 -4.25 -29.50 -60.96
N SER A 4 -3.59 -28.38 -61.01
CA SER A 4 -2.54 -28.02 -60.05
C SER A 4 -2.61 -26.58 -59.54
N GLY A 5 -3.80 -25.92 -59.68
CA GLY A 5 -3.96 -24.55 -59.20
C GLY A 5 -4.53 -24.39 -57.79
N CYS A 6 -5.12 -25.45 -57.17
CA CYS A 6 -5.83 -25.33 -55.90
C CYS A 6 -4.92 -25.61 -54.67
N LEU A 7 -3.85 -26.39 -54.88
CA LEU A 7 -2.97 -26.80 -53.79
C LEU A 7 -2.17 -25.63 -53.19
N PRO A 8 -1.52 -24.73 -53.99
CA PRO A 8 -0.79 -23.59 -53.45
C PRO A 8 -1.70 -22.55 -52.77
N LEU A 9 -2.91 -22.37 -53.28
CA LEU A 9 -3.89 -21.45 -52.71
C LEU A 9 -4.35 -21.94 -51.31
N PHE A 10 -4.61 -23.24 -51.20
CA PHE A 10 -5.00 -23.84 -49.89
C PHE A 10 -3.87 -23.75 -48.86
N LEU A 11 -2.61 -23.91 -49.31
CA LEU A 11 -1.44 -23.80 -48.44
C LEU A 11 -1.23 -22.36 -47.93
N LEU A 12 -1.45 -21.38 -48.78
CA LEU A 12 -1.39 -19.95 -48.39
C LEU A 12 -2.49 -19.56 -47.38
N ILE A 13 -3.71 -20.05 -47.55
CA ILE A 13 -4.81 -19.82 -46.61
C ILE A 13 -4.52 -20.48 -45.27
N ALA A 14 -4.01 -21.73 -45.29
CA ALA A 14 -3.63 -22.46 -44.07
C ALA A 14 -2.50 -21.75 -43.32
N LEU A 15 -1.50 -21.24 -44.04
CA LEU A 15 -0.39 -20.46 -43.43
C LEU A 15 -0.88 -19.14 -42.83
N GLY A 16 -1.79 -18.42 -43.53
CA GLY A 16 -2.40 -17.19 -43.02
C GLY A 16 -3.21 -17.43 -41.77
N LEU A 17 -4.00 -18.50 -41.71
CA LEU A 17 -4.78 -18.87 -40.55
C LEU A 17 -3.89 -19.22 -39.34
N CYS A 18 -2.80 -19.94 -39.60
CA CYS A 18 -1.83 -20.31 -38.56
C CYS A 18 -1.14 -19.08 -37.97
N LEU A 19 -0.71 -18.13 -38.82
CA LEU A 19 -0.13 -16.84 -38.36
C LEU A 19 -1.13 -16.00 -37.57
N PHE A 20 -2.39 -16.00 -37.98
CA PHE A 20 -3.46 -15.28 -37.27
C PHE A 20 -3.74 -15.88 -35.87
N VAL A 21 -3.74 -17.21 -35.77
CA VAL A 21 -3.89 -17.91 -34.48
C VAL A 21 -2.68 -17.63 -33.59
N ILE A 22 -1.47 -17.65 -34.14
CA ILE A 22 -0.26 -17.31 -33.36
C ILE A 22 -0.31 -15.87 -32.88
N LEU A 23 -0.75 -14.92 -33.69
CA LEU A 23 -0.92 -13.51 -33.33
C LEU A 23 -1.91 -13.35 -32.16
N ILE A 24 -3.07 -14.02 -32.25
CA ILE A 24 -4.07 -14.03 -31.16
C ILE A 24 -3.46 -14.62 -29.88
N LEU A 25 -2.69 -15.72 -30.01
CA LEU A 25 -2.06 -16.37 -28.85
C LEU A 25 -1.01 -15.47 -28.21
N VAL A 26 -0.20 -14.76 -29.01
CA VAL A 26 0.80 -13.80 -28.53
C VAL A 26 0.13 -12.61 -27.83
N VAL A 27 -0.95 -12.08 -28.39
CA VAL A 27 -1.72 -10.99 -27.74
C VAL A 27 -2.39 -11.47 -26.45
N ALA A 28 -2.95 -12.69 -26.45
CA ALA A 28 -3.59 -13.28 -25.26
C ALA A 28 -2.59 -13.63 -24.15
N LEU A 29 -1.37 -14.05 -24.51
CA LEU A 29 -0.29 -14.33 -23.55
C LEU A 29 0.41 -13.02 -23.11
N GLY A 30 0.54 -12.05 -24.01
CA GLY A 30 1.09 -10.71 -23.68
C GLY A 30 0.20 -9.89 -22.76
N SER A 31 -1.13 -10.11 -22.81
CA SER A 31 -2.07 -9.42 -21.89
C SER A 31 -2.12 -10.02 -20.48
N LYS A 32 -1.51 -11.16 -20.23
CA LYS A 32 -1.39 -11.74 -18.87
C LYS A 32 -0.27 -11.12 -18.03
N GLY A 33 0.48 -10.17 -18.56
CA GLY A 33 1.57 -9.49 -17.85
C GLY A 33 1.18 -8.15 -17.19
N SER A 34 -0.01 -7.65 -17.45
CA SER A 34 -0.56 -6.47 -16.76
C SER A 34 -1.79 -6.90 -15.97
N GLY A 35 -1.58 -7.77 -14.99
CA GLY A 35 -2.51 -7.77 -13.88
C GLY A 35 -2.60 -6.30 -13.41
N PRO A 36 -3.80 -5.75 -13.08
CA PRO A 36 -3.84 -4.47 -12.42
C PRO A 36 -2.85 -4.62 -11.27
N ALA A 37 -1.80 -3.76 -11.26
CA ALA A 37 -1.08 -3.54 -10.04
C ALA A 37 -2.19 -3.38 -9.04
N LYS A 38 -2.32 -4.36 -8.11
CA LYS A 38 -3.24 -4.30 -7.01
C LYS A 38 -2.79 -3.00 -6.36
N ALA A 39 -3.44 -1.90 -6.72
CA ALA A 39 -3.37 -0.69 -5.94
C ALA A 39 -3.66 -1.26 -4.56
N MET A 40 -2.62 -1.35 -3.74
CA MET A 40 -2.79 -1.70 -2.34
C MET A 40 -3.90 -0.76 -1.93
N ALA A 41 -5.09 -1.32 -1.75
CA ALA A 41 -6.22 -0.54 -1.30
C ALA A 41 -5.69 0.08 -0.02
N GLU A 42 -5.36 1.37 -0.11
CA GLU A 42 -4.75 2.12 0.97
C GLU A 42 -5.70 1.93 2.13
N LYS A 43 -5.29 1.13 3.10
CA LYS A 43 -6.11 0.77 4.26
C LYS A 43 -6.48 2.08 4.92
N LYS A 44 -7.70 2.52 4.70
CA LYS A 44 -8.17 3.78 5.24
C LYS A 44 -8.60 3.53 6.68
N PHE A 45 -7.80 4.00 7.62
CA PHE A 45 -8.20 3.98 9.02
C PHE A 45 -9.44 4.84 9.24
N ALA A 46 -10.37 4.33 10.04
CA ALA A 46 -11.51 5.12 10.49
C ALA A 46 -11.01 6.25 11.39
N GLU A 47 -11.32 7.47 11.01
CA GLU A 47 -10.98 8.64 11.80
C GLU A 47 -12.08 8.89 12.86
N THR A 48 -11.68 9.05 14.10
CA THR A 48 -12.57 9.46 15.18
C THR A 48 -12.21 10.87 15.59
N THR A 49 -13.15 11.81 15.51
CA THR A 49 -12.92 13.20 15.91
C THR A 49 -12.91 13.28 17.43
N LEU A 50 -11.77 13.64 18.02
CA LEU A 50 -11.62 13.82 19.46
C LEU A 50 -12.10 15.22 19.91
N VAL A 51 -11.77 16.25 19.14
CA VAL A 51 -12.14 17.64 19.42
C VAL A 51 -12.50 18.32 18.11
N HIS A 52 -13.64 19.03 18.09
CA HIS A 52 -14.02 19.85 16.94
C HIS A 52 -13.38 21.24 17.06
N GLY A 53 -12.60 21.62 16.04
CA GLY A 53 -12.14 22.99 15.88
C GLY A 53 -13.27 23.92 15.42
N HIS A 54 -13.14 25.19 15.70
CA HIS A 54 -14.10 26.20 15.23
C HIS A 54 -13.85 26.47 13.74
N ASP A 55 -14.79 26.08 12.88
CA ASP A 55 -14.87 26.44 11.44
C ASP A 55 -13.69 26.07 10.53
N SER A 56 -12.86 25.08 10.87
CA SER A 56 -11.75 24.66 10.03
C SER A 56 -11.96 23.26 9.46
N SER A 57 -11.74 23.11 8.15
CA SER A 57 -11.65 21.80 7.51
C SER A 57 -10.29 21.12 7.76
N ASP A 58 -9.31 21.86 8.30
CA ASP A 58 -7.99 21.39 8.62
C ASP A 58 -7.99 20.52 9.88
N LYS A 59 -7.13 19.50 9.91
CA LYS A 59 -7.06 18.50 10.97
C LYS A 59 -5.63 18.42 11.53
N ILE A 60 -5.55 18.04 12.80
CA ILE A 60 -4.35 17.50 13.42
C ILE A 60 -4.62 16.02 13.65
N ALA A 61 -3.82 15.14 13.03
CA ALA A 61 -3.95 13.72 13.24
C ALA A 61 -3.21 13.30 14.52
N VAL A 62 -3.88 12.51 15.36
CA VAL A 62 -3.25 11.87 16.52
C VAL A 62 -3.13 10.38 16.22
N ILE A 63 -1.90 9.89 16.19
CA ILE A 63 -1.59 8.47 15.96
C ILE A 63 -1.01 7.91 17.25
N ARG A 64 -1.54 6.78 17.71
CA ARG A 64 -1.11 6.14 18.95
C ARG A 64 -0.11 5.03 18.67
N LEU A 65 0.96 5.00 19.46
CA LEU A 65 1.92 3.92 19.53
C LEU A 65 1.90 3.38 20.97
N ASP A 66 1.08 2.36 21.18
CA ASP A 66 0.83 1.82 22.51
C ASP A 66 1.31 0.36 22.59
N GLY A 67 2.02 0.01 23.67
CA GLY A 67 2.45 -1.35 23.97
C GLY A 67 3.78 -1.75 23.33
N LEU A 68 4.02 -3.08 23.27
CA LEU A 68 5.30 -3.65 22.80
C LEU A 68 5.47 -3.48 21.30
N ILE A 69 6.56 -2.90 20.87
CA ILE A 69 6.90 -2.74 19.44
C ILE A 69 7.38 -4.07 18.88
N SER A 70 6.55 -4.71 18.05
CA SER A 70 6.84 -6.03 17.48
C SER A 70 6.12 -6.23 16.15
N TYR A 71 6.73 -7.06 15.29
CA TYR A 71 6.05 -7.61 14.09
C TYR A 71 5.07 -8.73 14.41
N LYS A 72 5.11 -9.26 15.63
CA LYS A 72 4.19 -10.33 16.02
C LYS A 72 2.80 -9.76 16.26
N HIS A 73 1.81 -10.44 15.71
CA HIS A 73 0.41 -10.15 16.01
C HIS A 73 0.12 -10.55 17.47
N GLY A 74 -0.60 -9.72 18.21
CA GLY A 74 -1.21 -10.16 19.46
C GLY A 74 -2.17 -11.31 19.20
N VAL A 75 -2.35 -12.19 20.19
CA VAL A 75 -3.14 -13.45 20.10
C VAL A 75 -4.58 -13.28 19.61
N SER A 76 -5.05 -12.06 19.43
CA SER A 76 -6.45 -11.72 19.10
C SER A 76 -6.66 -10.99 17.76
N SER A 77 -5.64 -10.77 16.95
CA SER A 77 -5.84 -9.96 15.74
C SER A 77 -5.65 -10.75 14.44
N THR A 78 -6.71 -10.83 13.67
CA THR A 78 -6.72 -11.24 12.25
C THR A 78 -6.17 -10.14 11.33
N GLY A 79 -5.35 -9.21 11.86
CA GLY A 79 -4.87 -8.00 11.18
C GLY A 79 -3.36 -7.98 10.93
N ASP A 80 -2.92 -6.91 10.30
CA ASP A 80 -1.51 -6.62 10.04
C ASP A 80 -0.76 -6.37 11.36
N SER A 81 0.57 -6.40 11.34
CA SER A 81 1.37 -6.13 12.53
C SER A 81 1.20 -4.66 12.97
N MET A 82 1.49 -4.36 14.26
CA MET A 82 1.52 -2.98 14.75
C MET A 82 2.39 -2.09 13.85
N VAL A 83 3.52 -2.62 13.37
CA VAL A 83 4.45 -1.91 12.49
C VAL A 83 3.79 -1.54 11.16
N ASP A 84 3.04 -2.48 10.57
CA ASP A 84 2.35 -2.23 9.30
C ASP A 84 1.18 -1.27 9.50
N ASP A 85 0.41 -1.41 10.58
CA ASP A 85 -0.65 -0.48 10.93
C ASP A 85 -0.12 0.96 11.11
N LEU A 86 1.01 1.13 11.81
CA LEU A 86 1.62 2.46 11.98
C LEU A 86 2.13 3.04 10.66
N LYS A 87 2.79 2.23 9.81
CA LYS A 87 3.24 2.69 8.48
C LYS A 87 2.08 3.18 7.64
N ASP A 88 0.98 2.43 7.62
CA ASP A 88 -0.22 2.78 6.87
C ASP A 88 -0.87 4.04 7.42
N ALA A 89 -0.96 4.19 8.75
CA ALA A 89 -1.47 5.40 9.39
C ALA A 89 -0.60 6.63 9.08
N PHE A 90 0.74 6.49 9.11
CA PHE A 90 1.66 7.55 8.72
C PHE A 90 1.50 7.93 7.25
N GLN A 91 1.34 6.94 6.37
CA GLN A 91 1.13 7.18 4.95
C GLN A 91 -0.22 7.87 4.68
N GLN A 92 -1.28 7.43 5.36
CA GLN A 92 -2.60 8.08 5.26
C GLN A 92 -2.51 9.54 5.72
N ALA A 93 -1.91 9.81 6.88
CA ALA A 93 -1.74 11.16 7.40
C ALA A 93 -0.86 12.02 6.48
N ALA A 94 0.19 11.46 5.87
CA ALA A 94 1.07 12.15 4.94
C ALA A 94 0.37 12.57 3.65
N ASN A 95 -0.60 11.78 3.18
CA ASN A 95 -1.28 11.97 1.90
C ASN A 95 -2.60 12.76 2.04
N ASP A 96 -3.18 12.86 3.24
CA ASP A 96 -4.40 13.67 3.44
C ASP A 96 -4.04 15.18 3.44
N PRO A 97 -4.50 15.97 2.45
CA PRO A 97 -4.21 17.40 2.38
C PRO A 97 -4.83 18.20 3.53
N LYS A 98 -5.85 17.67 4.20
CA LYS A 98 -6.50 18.30 5.34
C LYS A 98 -5.70 18.13 6.64
N VAL A 99 -4.83 17.13 6.72
CA VAL A 99 -3.96 16.94 7.87
C VAL A 99 -2.80 17.93 7.78
N ARG A 100 -2.73 18.87 8.70
CA ARG A 100 -1.73 19.95 8.74
C ARG A 100 -0.54 19.64 9.64
N ALA A 101 -0.74 18.81 10.64
CA ALA A 101 0.29 18.33 11.55
C ALA A 101 -0.11 16.96 12.11
N VAL A 102 0.88 16.25 12.66
CA VAL A 102 0.67 14.93 13.26
C VAL A 102 1.24 14.92 14.68
N VAL A 103 0.49 14.38 15.61
CA VAL A 103 0.93 14.08 16.97
C VAL A 103 1.05 12.57 17.11
N ILE A 104 2.21 12.09 17.52
CA ILE A 104 2.41 10.69 17.85
C ILE A 104 2.36 10.56 19.37
N SER A 105 1.32 9.92 19.88
CA SER A 105 1.19 9.62 21.31
C SER A 105 1.88 8.27 21.59
N VAL A 106 2.91 8.29 22.40
CA VAL A 106 3.75 7.11 22.71
C VAL A 106 3.48 6.67 24.13
N ASP A 107 3.14 5.38 24.27
CA ASP A 107 3.07 4.68 25.57
C ASP A 107 3.61 3.24 25.37
N SER A 108 4.93 3.14 25.30
CA SER A 108 5.61 1.89 24.92
C SER A 108 6.87 1.65 25.74
N PRO A 109 7.06 0.40 26.23
CA PRO A 109 8.30 -0.03 26.83
C PRO A 109 9.43 -0.30 25.81
N GLY A 110 9.17 -0.10 24.50
CA GLY A 110 10.05 -0.48 23.41
C GLY A 110 9.72 -1.86 22.84
N GLY A 111 10.71 -2.51 22.22
CA GLY A 111 10.49 -3.82 21.61
C GLY A 111 11.58 -4.29 20.66
N GLU A 112 11.20 -4.90 19.55
CA GLU A 112 12.13 -5.42 18.55
C GLU A 112 12.89 -4.27 17.86
N VAL A 113 14.20 -4.38 17.77
CA VAL A 113 15.06 -3.35 17.16
C VAL A 113 14.68 -3.10 15.70
N THR A 114 14.46 -4.17 14.94
CA THR A 114 14.09 -4.07 13.51
C THR A 114 12.72 -3.44 13.32
N ALA A 115 11.77 -3.70 14.22
CA ALA A 115 10.45 -3.08 14.21
C ALA A 115 10.54 -1.58 14.50
N GLY A 116 11.32 -1.21 15.52
CA GLY A 116 11.59 0.19 15.87
C GLY A 116 12.28 0.95 14.74
N ASP A 117 13.29 0.36 14.09
CA ASP A 117 13.97 0.96 12.93
C ASP A 117 13.02 1.20 11.77
N THR A 118 12.13 0.24 11.49
CA THR A 118 11.12 0.38 10.43
C THR A 118 10.15 1.53 10.72
N ILE A 119 9.69 1.66 11.97
CA ILE A 119 8.83 2.77 12.40
C ILE A 119 9.58 4.10 12.30
N TYR A 120 10.84 4.15 12.73
CA TYR A 120 11.68 5.33 12.64
C TYR A 120 11.81 5.83 11.19
N HIS A 121 12.11 4.95 10.25
CA HIS A 121 12.20 5.31 8.83
C HIS A 121 10.85 5.76 8.26
N ALA A 122 9.75 5.13 8.64
CA ALA A 122 8.41 5.55 8.20
C ALA A 122 8.05 6.94 8.76
N LEU A 123 8.36 7.19 10.02
CA LEU A 123 8.18 8.48 10.67
C LEU A 123 9.03 9.57 10.02
N GLY A 124 10.27 9.25 9.64
CA GLY A 124 11.15 10.17 8.90
C GLY A 124 10.55 10.61 7.57
N LYS A 125 9.88 9.72 6.84
CA LYS A 125 9.16 10.06 5.60
C LYS A 125 7.95 10.96 5.85
N LEU A 126 7.25 10.77 6.96
CA LEU A 126 6.13 11.61 7.36
C LEU A 126 6.62 13.01 7.76
N SER A 127 7.67 13.10 8.59
CA SER A 127 8.21 14.36 9.10
C SER A 127 8.82 15.23 7.99
N ALA A 128 9.27 14.62 6.90
CA ALA A 128 9.71 15.35 5.71
C ALA A 128 8.57 16.07 4.97
N LYS A 129 7.32 15.64 5.18
CA LYS A 129 6.13 16.20 4.52
C LYS A 129 5.30 17.11 5.44
N LYS A 130 5.26 16.80 6.74
CA LYS A 130 4.37 17.46 7.70
C LYS A 130 5.06 17.62 9.04
N PRO A 131 4.76 18.69 9.81
CA PRO A 131 5.19 18.83 11.19
C PRO A 131 4.72 17.64 12.03
N VAL A 132 5.65 17.04 12.78
CA VAL A 132 5.37 15.92 13.68
C VAL A 132 5.80 16.29 15.09
N VAL A 133 4.93 16.03 16.06
CA VAL A 133 5.20 16.19 17.48
C VAL A 133 5.10 14.83 18.15
N ILE A 134 6.09 14.47 18.96
CA ILE A 134 6.06 13.28 19.79
C ILE A 134 5.60 13.67 21.19
N PHE A 135 4.54 13.03 21.64
CA PHE A 135 4.02 13.15 23.00
C PHE A 135 4.21 11.82 23.72
N MET A 136 5.08 11.81 24.71
CA MET A 136 5.28 10.65 25.58
C MET A 136 4.28 10.69 26.72
N ASN A 137 3.34 9.74 26.74
CA ASN A 137 2.25 9.74 27.70
C ASN A 137 2.72 9.21 29.07
N SER A 138 3.08 7.92 29.13
CA SER A 138 3.50 7.25 30.36
C SER A 138 4.93 6.72 30.24
N ILE A 139 5.16 5.85 29.27
CA ILE A 139 6.45 5.22 29.05
C ILE A 139 6.87 5.49 27.59
N GLY A 140 8.12 5.90 27.41
CA GLY A 140 8.73 6.07 26.10
C GLY A 140 10.17 5.54 26.14
N THR A 141 10.32 4.22 26.16
CA THR A 141 11.63 3.57 26.16
C THR A 141 11.89 2.82 24.85
N SER A 142 13.12 2.41 24.65
CA SER A 142 13.55 1.73 23.45
C SER A 142 14.18 0.37 23.76
#